data_ff1721c1a3ef1ced3472be6d14d4c529
#
_entry.id   ff1721c1a3ef1ced3472be6d14d4c529
#
_cell.length_a   1.000
_cell.length_b   1.000
_cell.length_c   1.000
_cell.angle_alpha   90.00
_cell.angle_beta   90.00
_cell.angle_gamma   90.00
#
_symmetry.space_group_name_H-M   'P 1'
#
loop_
_entity.id
_entity.type
_entity.pdbx_description
1 polymer ?
#
loop_
_entity_poly.entity_id
_entity_poly.type
_entity_poly.pdbx_seq_one_letter_code
_entity_poly.pdbx_strand_id
1 'polypeptide(L)'
;YTLAQGGVLKEDSDLGIAVSFLEDSGDIATATFRKGRNKNIAARFEGANVGQKLASLEAPFCMYVPGLAGIPFEEEIRTVGVVRRIAAKGDSNTVFRNVINLLSQDHEGWCRFLTDIKVIFPEIEFEINARPEVDGFIDIKFRLTSSAPLLPIDLAGTGVLQATQIAAYVNYFKPALLLLDEPDSHLHPDNQRALATLLVSISDKTQTTVLISTHSRHLMAALQEDAKFFLVKNGTVSDS
;
A
#
# COMPACT_ATOMS: atom_id res chain seq x y z
N TYR A 1 -3.89 6.98 -15.76
CA TYR A 1 -2.89 6.07 -16.34
C TYR A 1 -3.52 4.71 -16.60
N THR A 2 -3.52 4.24 -17.84
CA THR A 2 -4.02 2.91 -18.19
C THR A 2 -2.84 1.95 -18.23
N LEU A 3 -2.89 0.88 -17.44
CA LEU A 3 -1.93 -0.22 -17.56
C LEU A 3 -2.17 -0.94 -18.88
N ALA A 4 -1.24 -0.84 -19.82
CA ALA A 4 -1.32 -1.56 -21.07
C ALA A 4 -1.14 -3.07 -20.83
N GLN A 5 -1.89 -3.88 -21.57
CA GLN A 5 -1.91 -5.34 -21.49
C GLN A 5 -0.51 -5.95 -21.50
N GLY A 6 -0.25 -6.85 -20.55
CA GLY A 6 0.99 -7.60 -20.45
C GLY A 6 1.30 -8.43 -21.68
N GLY A 7 2.50 -8.27 -22.21
CA GLY A 7 3.00 -9.10 -23.31
C GLY A 7 3.23 -10.55 -22.85
N VAL A 8 2.99 -11.47 -23.75
CA VAL A 8 3.23 -12.91 -23.60
C VAL A 8 4.71 -13.17 -23.29
N LEU A 9 5.00 -13.85 -22.19
CA LEU A 9 6.33 -14.36 -21.87
C LEU A 9 6.73 -15.39 -22.91
N LYS A 10 7.77 -15.10 -23.73
CA LYS A 10 8.43 -16.13 -24.54
C LYS A 10 9.42 -16.88 -23.68
N GLU A 11 9.38 -18.22 -23.77
CA GLU A 11 10.41 -19.11 -23.20
C GLU A 11 11.73 -18.88 -23.91
N ASP A 12 12.54 -17.96 -23.41
CA ASP A 12 13.95 -17.88 -23.75
C ASP A 12 14.73 -17.36 -22.52
N SER A 13 16.00 -17.71 -22.44
CA SER A 13 16.91 -17.54 -21.29
C SER A 13 17.10 -16.10 -20.76
N ASP A 14 16.37 -15.15 -21.28
CA ASP A 14 16.31 -13.72 -20.94
C ASP A 14 14.93 -13.29 -20.41
N LEU A 15 14.29 -14.12 -19.58
CA LEU A 15 13.02 -13.80 -18.95
C LEU A 15 13.10 -12.46 -18.20
N GLY A 16 12.50 -11.45 -18.78
CA GLY A 16 12.32 -10.11 -18.19
C GLY A 16 10.84 -9.78 -18.02
N ILE A 17 10.53 -9.03 -16.98
CA ILE A 17 9.21 -8.42 -16.79
C ILE A 17 9.29 -7.01 -17.37
N ALA A 18 8.41 -6.67 -18.31
CA ALA A 18 8.27 -5.31 -18.82
C ALA A 18 6.95 -4.71 -18.34
N VAL A 19 7.04 -3.53 -17.76
CA VAL A 19 5.88 -2.73 -17.33
C VAL A 19 5.89 -1.45 -18.15
N SER A 20 4.81 -1.22 -18.90
CA SER A 20 4.67 0.00 -19.71
C SER A 20 3.66 0.93 -19.07
N PHE A 21 4.02 2.20 -18.98
CA PHE A 21 3.19 3.30 -18.50
C PHE A 21 2.80 4.13 -19.71
N LEU A 22 1.51 4.34 -19.92
CA LEU A 22 0.97 5.20 -20.97
C LEU A 22 0.45 6.49 -20.30
N GLU A 23 0.94 7.63 -20.76
CA GLU A 23 0.43 8.95 -20.37
C GLU A 23 -0.71 9.35 -21.32
N ASP A 24 -1.63 10.18 -20.85
CA ASP A 24 -2.76 10.70 -21.65
C ASP A 24 -2.28 11.48 -22.88
N SER A 25 -1.05 12.03 -22.86
CA SER A 25 -0.38 12.63 -24.01
C SER A 25 -0.03 11.63 -25.13
N GLY A 26 -0.14 10.32 -24.87
CA GLY A 26 0.32 9.25 -25.76
C GLY A 26 1.76 8.84 -25.58
N ASP A 27 2.51 9.48 -24.68
CA ASP A 27 3.89 9.10 -24.36
C ASP A 27 3.92 7.79 -23.59
N ILE A 28 4.85 6.91 -23.95
CA ILE A 28 5.02 5.60 -23.32
C ILE A 28 6.39 5.54 -22.65
N ALA A 29 6.40 5.10 -21.38
CA ALA A 29 7.63 4.67 -20.72
C ALA A 29 7.56 3.18 -20.40
N THR A 30 8.65 2.46 -20.62
CA THR A 30 8.74 1.04 -20.31
C THR A 30 9.84 0.78 -19.31
N ALA A 31 9.50 0.16 -18.20
CA ALA A 31 10.44 -0.38 -17.23
C ALA A 31 10.63 -1.88 -17.52
N THR A 32 11.83 -2.29 -17.85
CA THR A 32 12.18 -3.70 -18.08
C THR A 32 13.02 -4.20 -16.91
N PHE A 33 12.58 -5.26 -16.25
CA PHE A 33 13.27 -5.92 -15.16
C PHE A 33 13.79 -7.27 -15.64
N ARG A 34 15.09 -7.54 -15.46
CA ARG A 34 15.74 -8.79 -15.86
C ARG A 34 16.57 -9.33 -14.70
N LYS A 35 16.81 -10.64 -14.71
CA LYS A 35 17.79 -11.26 -13.80
C LYS A 35 19.18 -10.73 -14.18
N GLY A 36 19.79 -9.97 -13.30
CA GLY A 36 21.14 -9.47 -13.44
C GLY A 36 22.20 -10.50 -13.03
N ARG A 37 23.48 -10.17 -13.26
CA ARG A 37 24.61 -10.96 -12.74
C ARG A 37 24.56 -10.94 -11.20
N ASN A 38 24.99 -12.02 -10.56
CA ASN A 38 25.03 -12.17 -9.09
C ASN A 38 23.65 -12.21 -8.41
N LYS A 39 22.62 -12.74 -9.06
CA LYS A 39 21.24 -12.85 -8.53
C LYS A 39 20.55 -11.50 -8.25
N ASN A 40 21.12 -10.38 -8.66
CA ASN A 40 20.49 -9.07 -8.59
C ASN A 40 19.43 -8.91 -9.69
N ILE A 41 18.51 -7.96 -9.49
CA ILE A 41 17.56 -7.55 -10.51
C ILE A 41 18.16 -6.33 -11.22
N ALA A 42 18.28 -6.40 -12.55
CA ALA A 42 18.63 -5.27 -13.38
C ALA A 42 17.35 -4.60 -13.90
N ALA A 43 17.21 -3.32 -13.70
CA ALA A 43 16.11 -2.53 -14.24
C ALA A 43 16.62 -1.58 -15.32
N ARG A 44 15.89 -1.50 -16.44
CA ARG A 44 16.13 -0.53 -17.53
C ARG A 44 14.85 0.24 -17.78
N PHE A 45 14.97 1.56 -17.88
CA PHE A 45 13.86 2.45 -18.23
C PHE A 45 14.07 3.00 -19.64
N GLU A 46 13.03 2.98 -20.44
CA GLU A 46 12.95 3.57 -21.76
C GLU A 46 11.77 4.53 -21.81
N GLY A 47 11.89 5.65 -22.54
CA GLY A 47 10.89 6.72 -22.57
C GLY A 47 11.34 7.95 -21.78
N ALA A 48 11.78 9.01 -22.49
CA ALA A 48 12.47 10.14 -21.89
C ALA A 48 11.58 10.96 -20.93
N ASN A 49 10.35 11.30 -21.35
CA ASN A 49 9.50 12.24 -20.59
C ASN A 49 8.89 11.59 -19.35
N VAL A 50 8.21 10.45 -19.52
CA VAL A 50 7.57 9.73 -18.40
C VAL A 50 8.63 9.17 -17.45
N GLY A 51 9.75 8.66 -17.99
CA GLY A 51 10.88 8.18 -17.20
C GLY A 51 11.51 9.27 -16.33
N GLN A 52 11.67 10.48 -16.83
CA GLN A 52 12.15 11.62 -16.05
C GLN A 52 11.13 12.04 -14.97
N LYS A 53 9.84 12.10 -15.29
CA LYS A 53 8.79 12.40 -14.32
C LYS A 53 8.79 11.38 -13.16
N LEU A 54 8.85 10.07 -13.48
CA LEU A 54 8.92 9.02 -12.47
C LEU A 54 10.19 9.10 -11.60
N ALA A 55 11.32 9.45 -12.20
CA ALA A 55 12.59 9.61 -11.47
C ALA A 55 12.63 10.86 -10.58
N SER A 56 11.84 11.90 -10.88
CA SER A 56 11.78 13.16 -10.13
C SER A 56 10.73 13.15 -9.01
N LEU A 57 9.97 12.07 -8.83
CA LEU A 57 8.96 12.00 -7.78
C LEU A 57 9.60 12.02 -6.39
N GLU A 58 9.14 12.92 -5.54
CA GLU A 58 9.55 13.00 -4.12
C GLU A 58 8.93 11.87 -3.27
N ALA A 59 7.81 11.31 -3.72
CA ALA A 59 7.11 10.19 -3.09
C ALA A 59 7.08 8.97 -4.04
N PRO A 60 6.92 7.73 -3.52
CA PRO A 60 6.77 6.56 -4.36
C PRO A 60 5.56 6.69 -5.30
N PHE A 61 5.78 6.51 -6.61
CA PHE A 61 4.67 6.45 -7.57
C PHE A 61 3.71 5.32 -7.26
N CYS A 62 4.25 4.16 -6.93
CA CYS A 62 3.51 2.95 -6.61
C CYS A 62 3.83 2.52 -5.18
N MET A 63 2.79 2.22 -4.42
CA MET A 63 2.90 1.61 -3.10
C MET A 63 2.28 0.23 -3.13
N TYR A 64 3.07 -0.79 -2.80
CA TYR A 64 2.59 -2.14 -2.60
C TYR A 64 2.37 -2.42 -1.11
N VAL A 65 1.18 -2.84 -0.77
CA VAL A 65 0.82 -3.29 0.57
C VAL A 65 0.47 -4.78 0.48
N PRO A 66 1.39 -5.66 0.90
CA PRO A 66 1.12 -7.10 0.90
C PRO A 66 0.08 -7.46 1.96
N GLY A 67 -0.55 -8.61 1.80
CA GLY A 67 -1.34 -9.22 2.88
C GLY A 67 -0.49 -9.34 4.14
N LEU A 68 -1.02 -8.87 5.26
CA LEU A 68 -0.22 -8.68 6.47
C LEU A 68 -0.08 -9.97 7.26
N ALA A 69 1.10 -10.58 7.24
CA ALA A 69 1.44 -11.74 8.07
C ALA A 69 1.83 -11.34 9.52
N GLY A 70 2.00 -10.04 9.79
CA GLY A 70 2.40 -9.47 11.08
C GLY A 70 3.34 -8.28 10.92
N ILE A 71 3.66 -7.65 12.03
CA ILE A 71 4.63 -6.56 12.15
C ILE A 71 5.78 -7.01 13.05
N PRO A 72 7.00 -6.46 12.93
CA PRO A 72 8.09 -6.73 13.86
C PRO A 72 7.69 -6.40 15.30
N PHE A 73 8.14 -7.19 16.26
CA PHE A 73 7.90 -6.94 17.68
C PHE A 73 8.46 -5.59 18.13
N GLU A 74 9.66 -5.26 17.65
CA GLU A 74 10.33 -3.99 17.90
C GLU A 74 10.68 -3.31 16.57
N GLU A 75 10.59 -2.00 16.53
CA GLU A 75 10.93 -1.21 15.34
C GLU A 75 11.72 0.03 15.77
N GLU A 76 12.99 0.08 15.37
CA GLU A 76 13.87 1.22 15.62
C GLU A 76 13.40 2.46 14.85
N ILE A 77 13.62 3.62 15.47
CA ILE A 77 13.37 4.91 14.82
C ILE A 77 14.33 5.09 13.65
N ARG A 78 13.77 5.32 12.46
CA ARG A 78 14.51 5.47 11.21
C ARG A 78 14.28 6.85 10.61
N THR A 79 15.27 7.33 9.86
CA THR A 79 15.12 8.58 9.10
C THR A 79 14.10 8.43 7.98
N VAL A 80 13.44 9.53 7.61
CA VAL A 80 12.42 9.59 6.54
C VAL A 80 12.92 8.93 5.23
N GLY A 81 14.17 9.21 4.84
CA GLY A 81 14.75 8.63 3.61
C GLY A 81 14.91 7.11 3.69
N VAL A 82 15.22 6.55 4.86
CA VAL A 82 15.30 5.09 5.07
C VAL A 82 13.91 4.48 5.02
N VAL A 83 12.92 5.09 5.68
CA VAL A 83 11.52 4.61 5.67
C VAL A 83 10.97 4.58 4.24
N ARG A 84 11.13 5.67 3.48
CA ARG A 84 10.69 5.75 2.08
C ARG A 84 11.35 4.68 1.21
N ARG A 85 12.65 4.47 1.36
CA ARG A 85 13.40 3.45 0.59
C ARG A 85 12.94 2.03 0.91
N ILE A 86 12.68 1.71 2.16
CA ILE A 86 12.20 0.37 2.58
C ILE A 86 10.79 0.15 2.06
N ALA A 87 9.89 1.10 2.24
CA ALA A 87 8.52 1.02 1.74
C ALA A 87 8.46 0.86 0.22
N ALA A 88 9.29 1.61 -0.54
CA ALA A 88 9.38 1.49 -1.99
C ALA A 88 9.91 0.13 -2.49
N LYS A 89 10.62 -0.63 -1.64
CA LYS A 89 11.09 -1.99 -1.95
C LYS A 89 10.03 -3.08 -1.72
N GLY A 90 8.87 -2.73 -1.16
CA GLY A 90 7.83 -3.67 -0.80
C GLY A 90 7.96 -4.26 0.61
N ASP A 91 9.00 -3.89 1.37
CA ASP A 91 9.21 -4.33 2.77
C ASP A 91 8.44 -3.42 3.76
N SER A 92 7.29 -2.93 3.33
CA SER A 92 6.51 -1.92 4.04
C SER A 92 6.15 -2.32 5.48
N ASN A 93 5.92 -3.60 5.74
CA ASN A 93 5.59 -4.10 7.09
C ASN A 93 6.70 -3.83 8.12
N THR A 94 7.95 -3.73 7.69
CA THR A 94 9.11 -3.52 8.57
C THR A 94 9.32 -2.06 8.99
N VAL A 95 8.52 -1.15 8.46
CA VAL A 95 8.53 0.28 8.78
C VAL A 95 7.15 0.81 9.18
N PHE A 96 6.29 -0.10 9.62
CA PHE A 96 4.90 0.20 9.98
C PHE A 96 4.79 1.25 11.09
N ARG A 97 5.51 1.07 12.21
CA ARG A 97 5.50 2.03 13.32
C ARG A 97 6.16 3.35 12.94
N ASN A 98 7.22 3.32 12.13
CA ASN A 98 7.87 4.54 11.63
C ASN A 98 6.91 5.38 10.78
N VAL A 99 6.13 4.75 9.89
CA VAL A 99 5.15 5.47 9.06
C VAL A 99 4.08 6.13 9.92
N ILE A 100 3.52 5.42 10.91
CA ILE A 100 2.53 5.97 11.83
C ILE A 100 3.12 7.11 12.67
N ASN A 101 4.35 6.95 13.17
CA ASN A 101 5.04 7.98 13.93
C ASN A 101 5.29 9.24 13.08
N LEU A 102 5.79 9.09 11.86
CA LEU A 102 6.01 10.21 10.96
C LEU A 102 4.69 10.90 10.58
N LEU A 103 3.64 10.13 10.33
CA LEU A 103 2.32 10.66 10.03
C LEU A 103 1.71 11.42 11.20
N SER A 104 1.94 10.97 12.45
CA SER A 104 1.45 11.66 13.64
C SER A 104 2.07 13.05 13.86
N GLN A 105 3.21 13.33 13.22
CA GLN A 105 3.87 14.63 13.24
C GLN A 105 3.31 15.60 12.18
N ASP A 106 2.58 15.11 11.18
CA ASP A 106 1.83 15.90 10.22
C ASP A 106 0.36 15.99 10.67
N HIS A 107 -0.02 17.13 11.23
CA HIS A 107 -1.37 17.33 11.79
C HIS A 107 -2.49 17.04 10.77
N GLU A 108 -2.35 17.51 9.54
CA GLU A 108 -3.37 17.26 8.50
C GLU A 108 -3.41 15.80 8.06
N GLY A 109 -2.24 15.21 7.85
CA GLY A 109 -2.12 13.79 7.49
C GLY A 109 -2.69 12.89 8.58
N TRP A 110 -2.41 13.22 9.84
CA TRP A 110 -2.94 12.49 10.99
C TRP A 110 -4.46 12.57 11.09
N CYS A 111 -5.04 13.75 10.91
CA CYS A 111 -6.49 13.93 10.91
C CYS A 111 -7.16 13.14 9.78
N ARG A 112 -6.57 13.12 8.57
CA ARG A 112 -7.07 12.31 7.45
C ARG A 112 -6.99 10.82 7.77
N PHE A 113 -5.86 10.35 8.26
CA PHE A 113 -5.67 8.97 8.68
C PHE A 113 -6.71 8.52 9.71
N LEU A 114 -6.93 9.32 10.76
CA LEU A 114 -7.95 9.01 11.77
C LEU A 114 -9.35 9.00 11.19
N THR A 115 -9.66 9.89 10.26
CA THR A 115 -10.95 9.91 9.57
C THR A 115 -11.14 8.63 8.75
N ASP A 116 -10.13 8.23 8.02
CA ASP A 116 -10.16 7.07 7.15
C ASP A 116 -10.27 5.76 7.94
N ILE A 117 -9.44 5.56 8.97
CA ILE A 117 -9.48 4.33 9.76
C ILE A 117 -10.78 4.17 10.57
N LYS A 118 -11.40 5.28 10.98
CA LYS A 118 -12.68 5.29 11.69
C LYS A 118 -13.86 4.88 10.82
N VAL A 119 -13.72 4.85 9.50
CA VAL A 119 -14.72 4.24 8.61
C VAL A 119 -14.87 2.74 8.93
N ILE A 120 -13.76 2.07 9.26
CA ILE A 120 -13.72 0.63 9.54
C ILE A 120 -13.90 0.36 11.05
N PHE A 121 -13.24 1.16 11.88
CA PHE A 121 -13.26 1.03 13.35
C PHE A 121 -13.63 2.37 13.99
N PRO A 122 -14.92 2.68 14.17
CA PRO A 122 -15.41 4.03 14.52
C PRO A 122 -14.83 4.65 15.80
N GLU A 123 -14.50 3.83 16.79
CA GLU A 123 -13.99 4.28 18.09
C GLU A 123 -12.48 4.05 18.26
N ILE A 124 -11.76 3.64 17.20
CA ILE A 124 -10.33 3.36 17.33
C ILE A 124 -9.54 4.60 17.76
N GLU A 125 -8.65 4.40 18.69
CA GLU A 125 -7.72 5.41 19.18
C GLU A 125 -6.30 4.87 19.20
N PHE A 126 -5.31 5.77 19.02
CA PHE A 126 -3.89 5.45 19.05
C PHE A 126 -3.16 6.38 20.02
N GLU A 127 -2.18 5.82 20.72
CA GLU A 127 -1.18 6.55 21.51
C GLU A 127 0.20 6.18 20.96
N ILE A 128 0.97 7.20 20.55
CA ILE A 128 2.29 7.02 19.95
C ILE A 128 3.34 7.60 20.88
N ASN A 129 4.32 6.79 21.26
CA ASN A 129 5.46 7.17 22.08
C ASN A 129 6.74 6.83 21.31
N ALA A 130 7.44 7.86 20.84
CA ALA A 130 8.73 7.72 20.21
C ALA A 130 9.74 8.59 20.98
N ARG A 131 10.72 7.94 21.62
CA ARG A 131 11.74 8.60 22.44
C ARG A 131 13.12 8.21 21.93
N PRO A 132 13.62 8.87 20.86
CA PRO A 132 14.89 8.50 20.25
C PRO A 132 16.08 8.61 21.20
N GLU A 133 16.00 9.50 22.19
CA GLU A 133 17.07 9.73 23.16
C GLU A 133 17.08 8.75 24.34
N VAL A 134 16.04 7.91 24.47
CA VAL A 134 15.88 7.00 25.62
C VAL A 134 16.11 5.56 25.20
N ASP A 135 15.31 5.05 24.27
CA ASP A 135 15.29 3.64 23.89
C ASP A 135 15.44 3.42 22.36
N GLY A 136 15.25 4.48 21.57
CA GLY A 136 15.40 4.39 20.12
C GLY A 136 14.29 3.62 19.39
N PHE A 137 13.27 3.14 20.12
CA PHE A 137 12.16 2.38 19.57
C PHE A 137 10.87 3.20 19.52
N ILE A 138 9.91 2.74 18.72
CA ILE A 138 8.58 3.33 18.61
C ILE A 138 7.58 2.41 19.30
N ASP A 139 6.99 2.89 20.39
CA ASP A 139 5.88 2.23 21.07
C ASP A 139 4.56 2.84 20.58
N ILE A 140 3.67 1.98 20.05
CA ILE A 140 2.32 2.37 19.65
C ILE A 140 1.34 1.51 20.41
N LYS A 141 0.38 2.18 21.06
CA LYS A 141 -0.77 1.54 21.70
C LYS A 141 -2.04 1.92 20.97
N PHE A 142 -3.02 1.05 21.04
CA PHE A 142 -4.33 1.25 20.45
C PHE A 142 -5.43 0.73 21.36
N ARG A 143 -6.65 1.21 21.12
CA ARG A 143 -7.90 0.61 21.63
C ARG A 143 -8.98 0.70 20.56
N LEU A 144 -9.86 -0.29 20.51
CA LEU A 144 -10.95 -0.34 19.52
C LEU A 144 -12.22 0.34 20.00
N THR A 145 -12.38 0.50 21.30
CA THR A 145 -13.50 1.22 21.91
C THR A 145 -12.97 2.09 23.04
N SER A 146 -13.65 3.19 23.31
CA SER A 146 -13.27 4.16 24.35
C SER A 146 -13.25 3.54 25.76
N SER A 147 -14.00 2.47 26.01
CA SER A 147 -14.05 1.74 27.28
C SER A 147 -12.97 0.65 27.40
N ALA A 148 -12.26 0.30 26.32
CA ALA A 148 -11.23 -0.73 26.35
C ALA A 148 -9.89 -0.18 26.86
N PRO A 149 -9.04 -1.02 27.47
CA PRO A 149 -7.68 -0.62 27.81
C PRO A 149 -6.85 -0.38 26.55
N LEU A 150 -5.86 0.50 26.65
CA LEU A 150 -4.83 0.65 25.63
C LEU A 150 -3.93 -0.58 25.61
N LEU A 151 -3.80 -1.23 24.47
CA LEU A 151 -2.97 -2.42 24.23
C LEU A 151 -1.82 -2.08 23.27
N PRO A 152 -0.65 -2.71 23.41
CA PRO A 152 0.41 -2.63 22.40
C PRO A 152 -0.11 -3.04 21.03
N ILE A 153 0.36 -2.35 19.96
CA ILE A 153 -0.14 -2.55 18.59
C ILE A 153 0.11 -3.97 18.06
N ASP A 154 1.14 -4.65 18.56
CA ASP A 154 1.44 -6.06 18.20
C ASP A 154 0.41 -7.06 18.72
N LEU A 155 -0.44 -6.66 19.67
CA LEU A 155 -1.59 -7.45 20.11
C LEU A 155 -2.84 -7.20 19.28
N ALA A 156 -2.79 -6.31 18.31
CA ALA A 156 -3.89 -6.09 17.39
C ALA A 156 -4.08 -7.29 16.47
N GLY A 157 -5.33 -7.63 16.22
CA GLY A 157 -5.66 -8.63 15.18
C GLY A 157 -5.16 -8.18 13.81
N THR A 158 -4.79 -9.14 12.96
CA THR A 158 -4.23 -8.88 11.63
C THR A 158 -5.10 -7.95 10.77
N GLY A 159 -6.43 -8.05 10.85
CA GLY A 159 -7.34 -7.15 10.15
C GLY A 159 -7.24 -5.68 10.60
N VAL A 160 -7.03 -5.44 11.90
CA VAL A 160 -6.80 -4.08 12.43
C VAL A 160 -5.48 -3.53 11.92
N LEU A 161 -4.42 -4.35 11.95
CA LEU A 161 -3.10 -3.98 11.44
C LEU A 161 -3.15 -3.67 9.94
N GLN A 162 -3.80 -4.52 9.14
CA GLN A 162 -3.94 -4.35 7.69
C GLN A 162 -4.67 -3.05 7.34
N ALA A 163 -5.83 -2.80 7.95
CA ALA A 163 -6.58 -1.58 7.72
C ALA A 163 -5.80 -0.33 8.16
N THR A 164 -5.13 -0.39 9.31
CA THR A 164 -4.27 0.69 9.82
C THR A 164 -3.12 0.96 8.85
N GLN A 165 -2.48 -0.09 8.31
CA GLN A 165 -1.39 0.04 7.35
C GLN A 165 -1.86 0.73 6.06
N ILE A 166 -2.97 0.27 5.48
CA ILE A 166 -3.52 0.86 4.25
C ILE A 166 -3.81 2.36 4.47
N ALA A 167 -4.58 2.69 5.52
CA ALA A 167 -4.93 4.07 5.81
C ALA A 167 -3.70 4.95 6.09
N ALA A 168 -2.73 4.46 6.89
CA ALA A 168 -1.52 5.22 7.21
C ALA A 168 -0.66 5.45 5.96
N TYR A 169 -0.49 4.43 5.13
CA TYR A 169 0.41 4.49 3.97
C TYR A 169 -0.13 5.41 2.88
N VAL A 170 -1.42 5.36 2.61
CA VAL A 170 -2.04 6.27 1.64
C VAL A 170 -1.91 7.71 2.12
N ASN A 171 -2.18 7.98 3.39
CA ASN A 171 -2.13 9.33 3.93
C ASN A 171 -0.72 9.89 4.05
N TYR A 172 0.29 9.03 4.27
CA TYR A 172 1.68 9.44 4.37
C TYR A 172 2.38 9.56 3.02
N PHE A 173 2.27 8.53 2.16
CA PHE A 173 3.00 8.47 0.89
C PHE A 173 2.25 9.12 -0.27
N LYS A 174 0.92 9.20 -0.21
CA LYS A 174 0.04 9.74 -1.28
C LYS A 174 0.40 9.17 -2.66
N PRO A 175 0.44 7.82 -2.81
CA PRO A 175 0.89 7.21 -4.05
C PRO A 175 -0.09 7.46 -5.18
N ALA A 176 0.39 7.54 -6.44
CA ALA A 176 -0.49 7.58 -7.60
C ALA A 176 -1.13 6.20 -7.89
N LEU A 177 -0.43 5.11 -7.52
CA LEU A 177 -0.91 3.74 -7.66
C LEU A 177 -0.74 2.98 -6.35
N LEU A 178 -1.83 2.42 -5.84
CA LEU A 178 -1.87 1.56 -4.67
C LEU A 178 -2.15 0.12 -5.10
N LEU A 179 -1.23 -0.79 -4.78
CA LEU A 179 -1.38 -2.22 -5.02
C LEU A 179 -1.67 -2.93 -3.71
N LEU A 180 -2.82 -3.61 -3.63
CA LEU A 180 -3.27 -4.34 -2.46
C LEU A 180 -3.41 -5.83 -2.78
N ASP A 181 -2.76 -6.66 -1.97
CA ASP A 181 -2.84 -8.11 -2.11
C ASP A 181 -3.67 -8.68 -0.95
N GLU A 182 -4.85 -9.20 -1.28
CA GLU A 182 -5.84 -9.74 -0.34
C GLU A 182 -6.06 -8.88 0.93
N PRO A 183 -6.37 -7.58 0.78
CA PRO A 183 -6.47 -6.66 1.93
C PRO A 183 -7.62 -6.99 2.89
N ASP A 184 -8.50 -7.88 2.49
CA ASP A 184 -9.70 -8.33 3.18
C ASP A 184 -9.52 -9.64 3.96
N SER A 185 -8.41 -10.37 3.75
CA SER A 185 -8.25 -11.78 4.16
C SER A 185 -8.46 -12.05 5.67
N HIS A 186 -8.28 -11.05 6.52
CA HIS A 186 -8.43 -11.17 7.99
C HIS A 186 -9.51 -10.27 8.57
N LEU A 187 -10.34 -9.65 7.72
CA LEU A 187 -11.43 -8.78 8.15
C LEU A 187 -12.75 -9.54 8.24
N HIS A 188 -13.54 -9.19 9.26
CA HIS A 188 -14.94 -9.60 9.31
C HIS A 188 -15.70 -9.05 8.08
N PRO A 189 -16.72 -9.75 7.53
CA PRO A 189 -17.47 -9.30 6.36
C PRO A 189 -17.96 -7.84 6.40
N ASP A 190 -18.40 -7.35 7.56
CA ASP A 190 -18.82 -5.95 7.70
C ASP A 190 -17.65 -4.98 7.55
N ASN A 191 -16.47 -5.33 8.10
CA ASN A 191 -15.27 -4.54 7.94
C ASN A 191 -14.71 -4.60 6.50
N GLN A 192 -14.97 -5.69 5.76
CA GLN A 192 -14.63 -5.77 4.34
C GLN A 192 -15.46 -4.79 3.51
N ARG A 193 -16.76 -4.61 3.84
CA ARG A 193 -17.59 -3.59 3.20
C ARG A 193 -17.13 -2.18 3.56
N ALA A 194 -16.77 -1.95 4.82
CA ALA A 194 -16.22 -0.67 5.26
C ALA A 194 -14.88 -0.36 4.60
N LEU A 195 -14.03 -1.39 4.39
CA LEU A 195 -12.79 -1.26 3.61
C LEU A 195 -13.07 -0.85 2.17
N ALA A 196 -14.08 -1.43 1.51
CA ALA A 196 -14.49 -1.01 0.16
C ALA A 196 -14.84 0.48 0.13
N THR A 197 -15.68 0.93 1.06
CA THR A 197 -16.06 2.35 1.20
C THR A 197 -14.83 3.24 1.40
N LEU A 198 -13.88 2.82 2.22
CA LEU A 198 -12.62 3.54 2.43
C LEU A 198 -11.81 3.62 1.12
N LEU A 199 -11.65 2.53 0.38
CA LEU A 199 -10.85 2.48 -0.84
C LEU A 199 -11.43 3.36 -1.96
N VAL A 200 -12.76 3.37 -2.12
CA VAL A 200 -13.47 4.28 -3.03
C VAL A 200 -13.22 5.74 -2.61
N SER A 201 -13.41 6.05 -1.32
CA SER A 201 -13.18 7.40 -0.79
C SER A 201 -11.72 7.88 -0.99
N ILE A 202 -10.74 6.98 -0.82
CA ILE A 202 -9.32 7.26 -1.09
C ILE A 202 -9.12 7.58 -2.57
N SER A 203 -9.62 6.71 -3.47
CA SER A 203 -9.49 6.91 -4.91
C SER A 203 -10.03 8.27 -5.35
N ASP A 204 -11.22 8.63 -4.89
CA ASP A 204 -11.87 9.89 -5.25
C ASP A 204 -11.14 11.12 -4.72
N LYS A 205 -10.74 11.10 -3.45
CA LYS A 205 -10.15 12.26 -2.77
C LYS A 205 -8.70 12.52 -3.16
N THR A 206 -7.93 11.46 -3.40
CA THR A 206 -6.47 11.56 -3.61
C THR A 206 -6.04 11.33 -5.04
N GLN A 207 -6.98 10.98 -5.94
CA GLN A 207 -6.70 10.57 -7.32
C GLN A 207 -5.73 9.37 -7.38
N THR A 208 -5.73 8.54 -6.34
CA THR A 208 -4.95 7.30 -6.27
C THR A 208 -5.69 6.21 -7.05
N THR A 209 -5.04 5.63 -8.03
CA THR A 209 -5.55 4.40 -8.67
C THR A 209 -5.31 3.23 -7.74
N VAL A 210 -6.36 2.47 -7.42
CA VAL A 210 -6.26 1.31 -6.53
C VAL A 210 -6.41 0.04 -7.35
N LEU A 211 -5.44 -0.87 -7.25
CA LEU A 211 -5.49 -2.21 -7.83
C LEU A 211 -5.48 -3.25 -6.72
N ILE A 212 -6.49 -4.12 -6.70
CA ILE A 212 -6.72 -5.08 -5.63
C ILE A 212 -6.72 -6.49 -6.20
N SER A 213 -5.96 -7.42 -5.60
CA SER A 213 -6.24 -8.84 -5.72
C SER A 213 -7.10 -9.28 -4.54
N THR A 214 -8.17 -10.02 -4.81
CA THR A 214 -9.06 -10.52 -3.75
C THR A 214 -9.83 -11.77 -4.19
N HIS A 215 -10.15 -12.61 -3.22
CA HIS A 215 -11.10 -13.72 -3.35
C HIS A 215 -12.39 -13.46 -2.56
N SER A 216 -12.56 -12.30 -1.94
CA SER A 216 -13.72 -11.98 -1.12
C SER A 216 -14.94 -11.59 -1.94
N ARG A 217 -16.02 -12.35 -1.79
CA ARG A 217 -17.33 -12.00 -2.34
C ARG A 217 -17.90 -10.73 -1.72
N HIS A 218 -17.59 -10.46 -0.45
CA HIS A 218 -18.10 -9.29 0.26
C HIS A 218 -17.43 -8.01 -0.24
N LEU A 219 -16.11 -8.04 -0.43
CA LEU A 219 -15.38 -6.90 -1.00
C LEU A 219 -15.79 -6.67 -2.45
N MET A 220 -15.85 -7.73 -3.28
CA MET A 220 -16.28 -7.61 -4.68
C MET A 220 -17.69 -7.05 -4.80
N ALA A 221 -18.66 -7.56 -4.02
CA ALA A 221 -20.04 -7.07 -4.04
C ALA A 221 -20.14 -5.60 -3.62
N ALA A 222 -19.31 -5.17 -2.65
CA ALA A 222 -19.31 -3.79 -2.19
C ALA A 222 -18.67 -2.82 -3.19
N LEU A 223 -17.79 -3.29 -4.08
CA LEU A 223 -17.11 -2.49 -5.11
C LEU A 223 -17.78 -2.60 -6.50
N GLN A 224 -18.92 -3.29 -6.62
CA GLN A 224 -19.50 -3.65 -7.90
C GLN A 224 -19.81 -2.44 -8.81
N GLU A 225 -20.19 -1.31 -8.24
CA GLU A 225 -20.53 -0.08 -8.98
C GLU A 225 -19.32 0.83 -9.20
N ASP A 226 -18.27 0.69 -8.40
CA ASP A 226 -17.15 1.62 -8.33
C ASP A 226 -15.85 1.07 -8.94
N ALA A 227 -15.79 -0.24 -9.24
CA ALA A 227 -14.57 -0.88 -9.71
C ALA A 227 -14.77 -1.67 -11.02
N LYS A 228 -13.70 -1.72 -11.82
CA LYS A 228 -13.62 -2.64 -12.96
C LYS A 228 -13.02 -3.97 -12.49
N PHE A 229 -13.70 -5.07 -12.85
CA PHE A 229 -13.27 -6.42 -12.47
C PHE A 229 -12.55 -7.13 -13.61
N PHE A 230 -11.51 -7.87 -13.25
CA PHE A 230 -10.75 -8.71 -14.17
C PHE A 230 -10.63 -10.12 -13.58
N LEU A 231 -10.96 -11.12 -14.40
CA LEU A 231 -10.73 -12.51 -14.02
C LEU A 231 -9.34 -12.95 -14.51
N VAL A 232 -8.50 -13.40 -13.57
CA VAL A 232 -7.20 -13.98 -13.89
C VAL A 232 -7.29 -15.50 -13.79
N LYS A 233 -7.09 -16.21 -14.91
CA LYS A 233 -7.11 -17.67 -14.95
C LYS A 233 -5.98 -18.19 -15.82
N ASN A 234 -5.14 -19.08 -15.25
CA ASN A 234 -4.00 -19.69 -15.98
C ASN A 234 -3.09 -18.66 -16.67
N GLY A 235 -2.82 -17.53 -16.02
CA GLY A 235 -1.96 -16.46 -16.55
C GLY A 235 -2.61 -15.60 -17.64
N THR A 236 -3.89 -15.80 -17.93
CA THR A 236 -4.67 -14.94 -18.85
C THR A 236 -5.62 -14.05 -18.07
N VAL A 237 -5.80 -12.82 -18.57
CA VAL A 237 -6.74 -11.84 -18.02
C VAL A 237 -7.92 -11.70 -18.95
N SER A 238 -9.12 -11.75 -18.43
CA SER A 238 -10.37 -11.48 -19.15
C SER A 238 -11.21 -10.45 -18.40
N ASP A 239 -11.91 -9.60 -19.14
CA ASP A 239 -12.96 -8.75 -18.57
C ASP A 239 -14.09 -9.64 -18.04
N SER A 240 -14.58 -9.39 -16.83
CA SER A 240 -15.69 -10.11 -16.20
C SER A 240 -16.99 -9.34 -16.39
#